data_b226913f78c1432f47de4cd4d6676af7
#
_entry.id   b226913f78c1432f47de4cd4d6676af7
#
_cell.length_a   1.000
_cell.length_b   1.000
_cell.length_c   1.000
_cell.angle_alpha   90.00
_cell.angle_beta   90.00
_cell.angle_gamma   90.00
#
_symmetry.space_group_name_H-M   'P 1'
#
loop_
_entity.id
_entity.type
_entity.pdbx_description
1 polymer ?
#
loop_
_entity_poly.entity_id
_entity_poly.type
_entity_poly.pdbx_seq_one_letter_code
_entity_poly.pdbx_strand_id
1 'polypeptide(L)'
;MVNSFSMQEIMEAVEKAENYSVPILAPKTVGYYKYVWDKLIAYADESPDKSNIDIRVFYERVTQAEAYTRPDTQWLRTQARAIFALLDLHEGNAPKRKYCYKTRAYNGKFRNELNIYLIGRTVSGKKSETVRREAILIHDFLVFLEKSGISEIADMTAENLLEFLHGLNPDYSDQWKRSYAYTIRKFLNCPDLGLAFPYDVNTLLLGYRHMKNQRLESYYTAEEVKVVMDAVDRSTPWGKTIYAMMLLACVYGLRVSDIRGLQLKSLHWKEKTISLYQVKTKRYVELPLTDGTTLALLDYIKNVRPESDDPHVFLRHRRPYIPYSSNDNFSSKVSYYFKKSGVNTNGKHHGLHSMRHSLATNLLREGTAVNGIASILGHSSIKSTKPYIWSDIKHLKMCALEVDSYGSR
;
A
#
# COMPACT_ATOMS: atom_id res chain seq x y z
N MET A 1 -26.68 9.80 24.59
CA MET A 1 -25.61 10.73 24.13
C MET A 1 -26.11 12.14 24.32
N VAL A 2 -25.34 12.95 25.01
CA VAL A 2 -25.59 14.39 25.10
C VAL A 2 -25.37 14.95 23.71
N ASN A 3 -26.34 15.70 23.19
CA ASN A 3 -26.28 16.22 21.82
C ASN A 3 -25.90 17.71 21.78
N SER A 4 -26.05 18.41 22.89
CA SER A 4 -25.82 19.84 22.99
C SER A 4 -24.64 20.18 23.87
N PHE A 5 -23.78 21.06 23.40
CA PHE A 5 -22.53 21.46 24.04
C PHE A 5 -22.37 22.97 23.94
N SER A 6 -21.74 23.57 24.91
CA SER A 6 -21.20 24.91 24.78
C SER A 6 -19.92 24.92 23.94
N MET A 7 -19.57 26.08 23.40
CA MET A 7 -18.30 26.29 22.67
C MET A 7 -17.09 25.87 23.50
N GLN A 8 -17.08 26.17 24.78
CA GLN A 8 -15.99 25.80 25.68
C GLN A 8 -15.88 24.28 25.85
N GLU A 9 -17.00 23.57 26.05
CA GLU A 9 -17.02 22.10 26.14
C GLU A 9 -16.52 21.44 24.85
N ILE A 10 -16.84 22.01 23.68
CA ILE A 10 -16.33 21.52 22.39
C ILE A 10 -14.81 21.66 22.33
N MET A 11 -14.25 22.82 22.73
CA MET A 11 -12.80 23.05 22.71
C MET A 11 -12.08 22.10 23.69
N GLU A 12 -12.59 21.93 24.91
CA GLU A 12 -12.04 20.99 25.88
C GLU A 12 -12.12 19.53 25.40
N ALA A 13 -13.24 19.14 24.76
CA ALA A 13 -13.41 17.81 24.20
C ALA A 13 -12.44 17.54 23.04
N VAL A 14 -12.21 18.54 22.19
CA VAL A 14 -11.25 18.44 21.07
C VAL A 14 -9.83 18.30 21.61
N GLU A 15 -9.41 19.13 22.56
CA GLU A 15 -8.09 19.03 23.18
C GLU A 15 -7.87 17.64 23.80
N LYS A 16 -8.86 17.15 24.54
CA LYS A 16 -8.84 15.82 25.15
C LYS A 16 -8.74 14.70 24.09
N ALA A 17 -9.47 14.85 22.98
CA ALA A 17 -9.45 13.90 21.88
C ALA A 17 -8.14 13.94 21.11
N GLU A 18 -7.51 15.09 20.93
CA GLU A 18 -6.17 15.22 20.35
C GLU A 18 -5.12 14.54 21.22
N ASN A 19 -5.08 14.87 22.50
CA ASN A 19 -4.13 14.30 23.46
C ASN A 19 -4.25 12.76 23.54
N TYR A 20 -5.46 12.22 23.43
CA TYR A 20 -5.68 10.77 23.37
C TYR A 20 -5.26 10.18 22.04
N SER A 21 -5.56 10.84 20.92
CA SER A 21 -5.43 10.27 19.58
C SER A 21 -4.00 10.32 19.03
N VAL A 22 -3.23 11.36 19.36
CA VAL A 22 -1.86 11.56 18.85
C VAL A 22 -0.93 10.38 19.17
N PRO A 23 -0.85 9.85 20.41
CA PRO A 23 0.04 8.74 20.72
C PRO A 23 -0.46 7.37 20.21
N ILE A 24 -1.75 7.25 19.86
CA ILE A 24 -2.39 5.97 19.60
C ILE A 24 -2.68 5.74 18.12
N LEU A 25 -3.03 6.82 17.38
CA LEU A 25 -3.43 6.75 15.99
C LEU A 25 -2.27 7.07 15.05
N ALA A 26 -2.33 6.51 13.84
CA ALA A 26 -1.39 6.89 12.81
C ALA A 26 -1.50 8.40 12.48
N PRO A 27 -0.38 9.08 12.20
CA PRO A 27 -0.36 10.53 11.91
C PRO A 27 -1.38 10.97 10.88
N LYS A 28 -1.59 10.14 9.85
CA LYS A 28 -2.61 10.38 8.82
C LYS A 28 -4.04 10.36 9.35
N THR A 29 -4.35 9.44 10.27
CA THR A 29 -5.69 9.35 10.87
C THR A 29 -5.92 10.52 11.82
N VAL A 30 -4.89 10.89 12.59
CA VAL A 30 -4.91 12.09 13.42
C VAL A 30 -5.19 13.34 12.58
N GLY A 31 -4.49 13.50 11.44
CA GLY A 31 -4.73 14.62 10.53
C GLY A 31 -6.17 14.69 9.99
N TYR A 32 -6.80 13.53 9.72
CA TYR A 32 -8.21 13.51 9.34
C TYR A 32 -9.15 13.85 10.50
N TYR A 33 -8.85 13.38 11.70
CA TYR A 33 -9.66 13.68 12.87
C TYR A 33 -9.56 15.16 13.23
N LYS A 34 -8.36 15.75 13.26
CA LYS A 34 -8.15 17.17 13.45
C LYS A 34 -8.94 18.01 12.43
N TYR A 35 -8.88 17.66 11.15
CA TYR A 35 -9.67 18.33 10.12
C TYR A 35 -11.19 18.32 10.41
N VAL A 36 -11.73 17.23 10.96
CA VAL A 36 -13.15 17.15 11.33
C VAL A 36 -13.42 17.99 12.57
N TRP A 37 -12.52 17.98 13.55
CA TRP A 37 -12.64 18.76 14.78
C TRP A 37 -12.49 20.27 14.52
N ASP A 38 -11.56 20.68 13.65
CA ASP A 38 -11.44 22.08 13.19
C ASP A 38 -12.74 22.57 12.54
N LYS A 39 -13.39 21.72 11.75
CA LYS A 39 -14.71 22.02 11.18
C LYS A 39 -15.82 22.13 12.24
N LEU A 40 -15.73 21.30 13.29
CA LEU A 40 -16.69 21.39 14.40
C LEU A 40 -16.50 22.71 15.15
N ILE A 41 -15.27 23.10 15.42
CA ILE A 41 -14.96 24.38 16.08
C ILE A 41 -15.48 25.56 15.22
N ALA A 42 -15.23 25.55 13.92
CA ALA A 42 -15.73 26.56 13.00
C ALA A 42 -17.27 26.62 12.96
N TYR A 43 -17.92 25.45 12.93
CA TYR A 43 -19.38 25.36 13.01
C TYR A 43 -19.93 25.92 14.32
N ALA A 44 -19.25 25.63 15.44
CA ALA A 44 -19.60 26.13 16.75
C ALA A 44 -19.44 27.67 16.84
N ASP A 45 -18.39 28.20 16.23
CA ASP A 45 -18.13 29.65 16.21
C ASP A 45 -19.15 30.45 15.36
N GLU A 46 -19.64 29.83 14.29
CA GLU A 46 -20.71 30.37 13.43
C GLU A 46 -22.10 30.22 14.05
N SER A 47 -22.26 29.47 15.14
CA SER A 47 -23.57 29.23 15.76
C SER A 47 -24.08 30.47 16.47
N PRO A 48 -25.38 30.87 16.29
CA PRO A 48 -25.99 32.00 16.98
C PRO A 48 -26.02 31.88 18.49
N ASP A 49 -26.17 30.62 18.99
CA ASP A 49 -26.15 30.30 20.41
C ASP A 49 -24.91 29.43 20.72
N LYS A 50 -23.87 30.07 21.25
CA LYS A 50 -22.62 29.42 21.63
C LYS A 50 -22.72 28.60 22.93
N SER A 51 -23.83 28.66 23.62
CA SER A 51 -24.09 27.88 24.84
C SER A 51 -24.79 26.56 24.57
N ASN A 52 -25.37 26.38 23.38
CA ASN A 52 -26.19 25.21 23.04
C ASN A 52 -26.01 24.78 21.57
N ILE A 53 -24.86 24.17 21.26
CA ILE A 53 -24.48 23.73 19.92
C ILE A 53 -24.86 22.26 19.77
N ASP A 54 -25.75 21.95 18.80
CA ASP A 54 -26.19 20.58 18.55
C ASP A 54 -25.17 19.84 17.63
N ILE A 55 -24.40 18.94 18.23
CA ILE A 55 -23.41 18.10 17.51
C ILE A 55 -24.08 17.13 16.54
N ARG A 56 -25.35 16.75 16.75
CA ARG A 56 -26.07 15.87 15.83
C ARG A 56 -26.27 16.58 14.48
N VAL A 57 -26.64 17.86 14.49
CA VAL A 57 -26.78 18.64 13.24
C VAL A 57 -25.45 18.75 12.50
N PHE A 58 -24.36 18.98 13.21
CA PHE A 58 -23.03 18.95 12.63
C PHE A 58 -22.68 17.56 12.06
N TYR A 59 -22.98 16.47 12.80
CA TYR A 59 -22.77 15.10 12.35
C TYR A 59 -23.49 14.82 11.03
N GLU A 60 -24.78 15.12 10.94
CA GLU A 60 -25.59 14.93 9.74
C GLU A 60 -25.05 15.73 8.55
N ARG A 61 -24.66 16.99 8.78
CA ARG A 61 -24.06 17.86 7.76
C ARG A 61 -22.77 17.29 7.17
N VAL A 62 -21.86 16.78 7.99
CA VAL A 62 -20.54 16.32 7.52
C VAL A 62 -20.54 14.88 7.04
N THR A 63 -21.42 14.03 7.56
CA THR A 63 -21.49 12.61 7.22
C THR A 63 -22.54 12.27 6.18
N GLN A 64 -23.46 13.19 5.87
CA GLN A 64 -24.61 12.94 5.00
C GLN A 64 -25.44 11.72 5.47
N ALA A 65 -25.54 11.53 6.77
CA ALA A 65 -26.21 10.40 7.39
C ALA A 65 -27.15 10.90 8.49
N GLU A 66 -28.36 10.37 8.55
CA GLU A 66 -29.34 10.73 9.56
C GLU A 66 -28.92 10.23 10.96
N ALA A 67 -29.13 11.05 11.97
CA ALA A 67 -29.14 10.73 13.40
C ALA A 67 -28.13 9.67 13.89
N TYR A 68 -26.83 9.86 13.70
CA TYR A 68 -25.77 8.94 14.13
C TYR A 68 -25.82 7.54 13.48
N THR A 69 -26.44 7.41 12.31
CA THR A 69 -26.39 6.19 11.51
C THR A 69 -25.04 6.00 10.83
N ARG A 70 -24.77 4.80 10.36
CA ARG A 70 -23.50 4.49 9.68
C ARG A 70 -23.52 5.01 8.24
N PRO A 71 -22.69 5.99 7.87
CA PRO A 71 -22.66 6.54 6.52
C PRO A 71 -22.08 5.54 5.49
N ASP A 72 -22.46 5.69 4.21
CA ASP A 72 -22.16 4.71 3.16
C ASP A 72 -20.69 4.70 2.72
N THR A 73 -20.05 5.86 2.58
CA THR A 73 -18.69 5.92 2.04
C THR A 73 -17.61 5.82 3.12
N GLN A 74 -16.44 5.29 2.77
CA GLN A 74 -15.31 5.19 3.69
C GLN A 74 -14.86 6.54 4.26
N TRP A 75 -14.97 7.61 3.47
CA TRP A 75 -14.64 8.96 3.92
C TRP A 75 -15.64 9.45 4.98
N LEU A 76 -16.92 9.35 4.69
CA LEU A 76 -17.98 9.75 5.62
C LEU A 76 -17.92 8.92 6.92
N ARG A 77 -17.60 7.63 6.82
CA ARG A 77 -17.34 6.77 8.00
C ARG A 77 -16.14 7.26 8.82
N THR A 78 -15.14 7.84 8.20
CA THR A 78 -13.98 8.40 8.92
C THR A 78 -14.38 9.66 9.67
N GLN A 79 -15.20 10.51 9.09
CA GLN A 79 -15.74 11.71 9.75
C GLN A 79 -16.63 11.31 10.94
N ALA A 80 -17.54 10.35 10.73
CA ALA A 80 -18.36 9.81 11.81
C ALA A 80 -17.52 9.29 12.99
N ARG A 81 -16.43 8.56 12.70
CA ARG A 81 -15.53 8.06 13.75
C ARG A 81 -14.82 9.16 14.53
N ALA A 82 -14.42 10.24 13.87
CA ALA A 82 -13.80 11.38 14.54
C ALA A 82 -14.76 12.02 15.54
N ILE A 83 -16.03 12.17 15.17
CA ILE A 83 -17.08 12.72 16.02
C ILE A 83 -17.38 11.76 17.18
N PHE A 84 -17.54 10.46 16.92
CA PHE A 84 -17.79 9.48 17.99
C PHE A 84 -16.62 9.38 18.96
N ALA A 85 -15.36 9.48 18.49
CA ALA A 85 -14.20 9.47 19.36
C ALA A 85 -14.20 10.68 20.31
N LEU A 86 -14.61 11.84 19.83
CA LEU A 86 -14.75 13.05 20.64
C LEU A 86 -15.86 12.88 21.69
N LEU A 87 -17.03 12.39 21.29
CA LEU A 87 -18.18 12.19 22.19
C LEU A 87 -17.87 11.14 23.27
N ASP A 88 -17.28 10.00 22.88
CA ASP A 88 -16.89 8.95 23.84
C ASP A 88 -15.92 9.51 24.90
N LEU A 89 -14.92 10.30 24.49
CA LEU A 89 -13.92 10.87 25.42
C LEU A 89 -14.49 12.01 26.26
N HIS A 90 -15.43 12.77 25.74
CA HIS A 90 -16.12 13.79 26.52
C HIS A 90 -16.95 13.15 27.66
N GLU A 91 -17.64 12.06 27.37
CA GLU A 91 -18.40 11.28 28.37
C GLU A 91 -17.49 10.49 29.34
N GLY A 92 -16.16 10.59 29.22
CA GLY A 92 -15.20 9.85 30.04
C GLY A 92 -15.07 8.37 29.68
N ASN A 93 -15.62 7.96 28.53
CA ASN A 93 -15.54 6.61 28.02
C ASN A 93 -14.27 6.43 27.17
N ALA A 94 -13.60 5.28 27.27
CA ALA A 94 -12.66 4.90 26.25
C ALA A 94 -13.45 4.67 24.93
N PRO A 95 -12.98 5.19 23.76
CA PRO A 95 -13.67 5.01 22.51
C PRO A 95 -14.01 3.54 22.26
N LYS A 96 -15.30 3.22 22.14
CA LYS A 96 -15.83 1.84 22.06
C LYS A 96 -15.32 1.03 20.88
N ARG A 97 -14.80 1.70 19.86
CA ARG A 97 -14.09 1.07 18.74
C ARG A 97 -12.62 1.37 18.90
N LYS A 98 -11.78 0.34 18.85
CA LYS A 98 -10.34 0.51 18.72
C LYS A 98 -10.09 1.27 17.41
N TYR A 99 -10.03 2.60 17.52
CA TYR A 99 -9.61 3.50 16.44
C TYR A 99 -8.12 3.35 16.14
N CYS A 100 -7.43 2.55 16.97
CA CYS A 100 -6.09 2.10 16.71
C CYS A 100 -6.02 1.51 15.31
N TYR A 101 -5.00 1.86 14.59
CA TYR A 101 -4.46 0.94 13.62
C TYR A 101 -4.56 -0.45 14.25
N LYS A 102 -5.18 -1.38 13.51
CA LYS A 102 -4.88 -2.78 13.71
C LYS A 102 -3.44 -3.04 13.20
N THR A 103 -2.45 -2.46 13.85
CA THR A 103 -1.36 -3.30 14.24
C THR A 103 -2.07 -4.31 15.10
N ARG A 104 -2.10 -5.55 14.70
CA ARG A 104 -2.33 -6.64 15.63
C ARG A 104 -1.14 -6.57 16.58
N ALA A 105 -1.20 -5.62 17.55
CA ALA A 105 -0.22 -5.55 18.60
C ALA A 105 -0.40 -6.85 19.35
N TYR A 106 0.54 -7.73 19.18
CA TYR A 106 0.55 -8.95 19.95
C TYR A 106 0.78 -8.57 21.42
N ASN A 107 -0.20 -8.84 22.26
CA ASN A 107 -0.18 -8.57 23.70
C ASN A 107 -0.16 -9.86 24.50
N GLY A 108 0.18 -10.98 23.86
CA GLY A 108 0.24 -12.28 24.50
C GLY A 108 1.59 -12.51 25.18
N LYS A 109 1.77 -13.75 25.59
CA LYS A 109 2.86 -14.28 26.41
C LYS A 109 4.24 -14.01 25.80
N PHE A 110 4.39 -14.15 24.48
CA PHE A 110 5.65 -14.01 23.73
C PHE A 110 5.89 -12.56 23.21
N ARG A 111 5.29 -11.57 23.89
CA ARG A 111 5.40 -10.16 23.47
C ARG A 111 6.84 -9.66 23.52
N ASN A 112 7.61 -10.14 24.48
CA ASN A 112 8.97 -9.69 24.67
C ASN A 112 9.87 -10.15 23.49
N GLU A 113 9.75 -11.40 23.08
CA GLU A 113 10.49 -12.01 21.97
C GLU A 113 10.15 -11.32 20.64
N LEU A 114 8.85 -11.06 20.43
CA LEU A 114 8.43 -10.29 19.25
C LEU A 114 9.06 -8.89 19.24
N ASN A 115 9.06 -8.19 20.37
CA ASN A 115 9.63 -6.84 20.48
C ASN A 115 11.14 -6.85 20.23
N ILE A 116 11.89 -7.79 20.82
CA ILE A 116 13.33 -7.96 20.59
C ILE A 116 13.61 -8.10 19.08
N TYR A 117 12.89 -9.01 18.41
CA TYR A 117 13.03 -9.20 16.97
C TYR A 117 12.72 -7.92 16.17
N LEU A 118 11.59 -7.26 16.44
CA LEU A 118 11.18 -6.07 15.68
C LEU A 118 12.12 -4.88 15.89
N ILE A 119 12.67 -4.72 17.11
CA ILE A 119 13.70 -3.71 17.40
C ILE A 119 14.95 -4.01 16.58
N GLY A 120 15.46 -5.24 16.60
CA GLY A 120 16.61 -5.66 15.81
C GLY A 120 16.42 -5.42 14.31
N ARG A 121 15.20 -5.66 13.78
CA ARG A 121 14.84 -5.37 12.38
C ARG A 121 14.85 -3.88 12.07
N THR A 122 14.37 -3.06 13.01
CA THR A 122 14.36 -1.60 12.88
C THR A 122 15.77 -1.02 12.92
N VAL A 123 16.58 -1.45 13.88
CA VAL A 123 17.99 -1.04 14.01
C VAL A 123 18.80 -1.45 12.78
N SER A 124 18.52 -2.63 12.20
CA SER A 124 19.16 -3.06 10.94
C SER A 124 18.69 -2.31 9.69
N GLY A 125 17.99 -1.19 9.85
CA GLY A 125 17.58 -0.29 8.77
C GLY A 125 16.47 -0.82 7.86
N LYS A 126 15.65 -1.79 8.31
CA LYS A 126 14.51 -2.27 7.52
C LYS A 126 13.39 -1.24 7.49
N LYS A 127 12.74 -1.11 6.33
CA LYS A 127 11.62 -0.18 6.16
C LYS A 127 10.48 -0.54 7.12
N SER A 128 9.86 0.46 7.73
CA SER A 128 8.75 0.30 8.68
C SER A 128 7.63 -0.61 8.15
N GLU A 129 7.30 -0.52 6.86
CA GLU A 129 6.27 -1.38 6.25
C GLU A 129 6.70 -2.85 6.20
N THR A 130 8.00 -3.14 6.02
CA THR A 130 8.53 -4.51 6.08
C THR A 130 8.44 -5.03 7.51
N VAL A 131 8.85 -4.24 8.50
CA VAL A 131 8.79 -4.59 9.92
C VAL A 131 7.33 -4.84 10.33
N ARG A 132 6.42 -3.96 9.92
CA ARG A 132 4.99 -4.11 10.19
C ARG A 132 4.41 -5.40 9.59
N ARG A 133 4.79 -5.75 8.36
CA ARG A 133 4.36 -6.99 7.72
C ARG A 133 4.92 -8.22 8.44
N GLU A 134 6.19 -8.21 8.80
CA GLU A 134 6.81 -9.29 9.58
C GLU A 134 6.08 -9.45 10.92
N ALA A 135 5.77 -8.36 11.63
CA ALA A 135 5.01 -8.38 12.89
C ALA A 135 3.64 -9.06 12.75
N ILE A 136 2.90 -8.81 11.66
CA ILE A 136 1.60 -9.45 11.42
C ILE A 136 1.75 -10.96 11.23
N LEU A 137 2.73 -11.39 10.45
CA LEU A 137 2.94 -12.81 10.17
C LEU A 137 3.41 -13.57 11.43
N ILE A 138 4.28 -12.96 12.22
CA ILE A 138 4.74 -13.55 13.49
C ILE A 138 3.62 -13.56 14.52
N HIS A 139 2.81 -12.50 14.61
CA HIS A 139 1.65 -12.46 15.49
C HIS A 139 0.74 -13.68 15.31
N ASP A 140 0.40 -14.04 14.07
CA ASP A 140 -0.49 -15.17 13.80
C ASP A 140 0.14 -16.50 14.28
N PHE A 141 1.46 -16.63 14.12
CA PHE A 141 2.23 -17.77 14.59
C PHE A 141 2.28 -17.84 16.13
N LEU A 142 2.56 -16.73 16.82
CA LEU A 142 2.62 -16.68 18.28
C LEU A 142 1.25 -16.95 18.92
N VAL A 143 0.16 -16.47 18.32
CA VAL A 143 -1.21 -16.80 18.76
C VAL A 143 -1.49 -18.30 18.61
N PHE A 144 -0.97 -18.94 17.56
CA PHE A 144 -1.08 -20.38 17.40
C PHE A 144 -0.34 -21.11 18.51
N LEU A 145 0.92 -20.74 18.81
CA LEU A 145 1.71 -21.38 19.89
C LEU A 145 1.01 -21.27 21.25
N GLU A 146 0.43 -20.11 21.58
CA GLU A 146 -0.34 -19.95 22.81
C GLU A 146 -1.56 -20.88 22.87
N LYS A 147 -2.31 -20.99 21.78
CA LYS A 147 -3.48 -21.88 21.70
C LYS A 147 -3.09 -23.35 21.78
N SER A 148 -1.89 -23.71 21.34
CA SER A 148 -1.32 -25.07 21.45
C SER A 148 -0.72 -25.35 22.84
N GLY A 149 -0.83 -24.40 23.81
CA GLY A 149 -0.35 -24.60 25.17
C GLY A 149 1.16 -24.50 25.34
N ILE A 150 1.90 -24.02 24.32
CA ILE A 150 3.36 -23.87 24.36
C ILE A 150 3.73 -22.81 25.42
N SER A 151 4.60 -23.16 26.36
CA SER A 151 5.01 -22.30 27.45
C SER A 151 6.15 -21.36 27.08
N GLU A 152 7.14 -21.86 26.41
CA GLU A 152 8.29 -21.10 25.88
C GLU A 152 8.45 -21.43 24.40
N ILE A 153 8.93 -20.49 23.60
CA ILE A 153 9.11 -20.73 22.15
C ILE A 153 10.13 -21.87 21.93
N ALA A 154 11.08 -22.05 22.84
CA ALA A 154 12.07 -23.12 22.79
C ALA A 154 11.46 -24.52 22.96
N ASP A 155 10.30 -24.64 23.61
CA ASP A 155 9.57 -25.90 23.83
C ASP A 155 8.82 -26.37 22.56
N MET A 156 8.79 -25.54 21.52
CA MET A 156 8.08 -25.84 20.27
C MET A 156 8.71 -27.02 19.56
N THR A 157 7.89 -27.99 19.18
CA THR A 157 8.32 -29.15 18.38
C THR A 157 8.29 -28.84 16.87
N ALA A 158 8.94 -29.73 16.09
CA ALA A 158 8.87 -29.64 14.63
C ALA A 158 7.43 -29.82 14.12
N GLU A 159 6.63 -30.65 14.77
CA GLU A 159 5.22 -30.89 14.46
C GLU A 159 4.39 -29.63 14.65
N ASN A 160 4.60 -28.86 15.72
CA ASN A 160 3.89 -27.59 15.94
C ASN A 160 4.15 -26.58 14.81
N LEU A 161 5.41 -26.49 14.34
CA LEU A 161 5.76 -25.62 13.22
C LEU A 161 5.08 -26.04 11.92
N LEU A 162 5.06 -27.33 11.62
CA LEU A 162 4.43 -27.89 10.43
C LEU A 162 2.89 -27.76 10.51
N GLU A 163 2.30 -28.03 11.69
CA GLU A 163 0.86 -27.88 11.93
C GLU A 163 0.40 -26.43 11.67
N PHE A 164 1.13 -25.45 12.19
CA PHE A 164 0.85 -24.04 11.90
C PHE A 164 0.82 -23.76 10.40
N LEU A 165 1.84 -24.22 9.67
CA LEU A 165 1.96 -23.93 8.24
C LEU A 165 0.92 -24.67 7.39
N HIS A 166 0.55 -25.90 7.76
CA HIS A 166 -0.51 -26.66 7.12
C HIS A 166 -1.91 -26.09 7.45
N GLY A 167 -2.08 -25.56 8.66
CA GLY A 167 -3.31 -24.91 9.13
C GLY A 167 -3.55 -23.51 8.56
N LEU A 168 -2.63 -22.97 7.76
CA LEU A 168 -2.85 -21.70 7.07
C LEU A 168 -4.05 -21.82 6.12
N ASN A 169 -4.83 -20.72 6.04
CA ASN A 169 -6.02 -20.68 5.18
C ASN A 169 -5.71 -21.24 3.77
N PRO A 170 -6.45 -22.26 3.30
CA PRO A 170 -6.25 -22.87 1.99
C PRO A 170 -6.30 -21.84 0.83
N ASP A 171 -7.10 -20.79 0.96
CA ASP A 171 -7.24 -19.72 -0.04
C ASP A 171 -6.02 -18.81 -0.15
N TYR A 172 -5.06 -18.92 0.79
CA TYR A 172 -3.82 -18.17 0.67
C TYR A 172 -3.00 -18.65 -0.53
N SER A 173 -2.52 -17.68 -1.33
CA SER A 173 -1.61 -18.01 -2.42
C SER A 173 -0.29 -18.61 -1.89
N ASP A 174 0.35 -19.45 -2.72
CA ASP A 174 1.67 -20.03 -2.37
C ASP A 174 2.71 -18.95 -2.03
N GLN A 175 2.62 -17.78 -2.65
CA GLN A 175 3.48 -16.65 -2.33
C GLN A 175 3.22 -16.15 -0.91
N TRP A 176 1.98 -16.18 -0.43
CA TRP A 176 1.63 -15.78 0.92
C TRP A 176 2.09 -16.81 1.95
N LYS A 177 1.87 -18.11 1.68
CA LYS A 177 2.37 -19.23 2.50
C LYS A 177 3.91 -19.20 2.63
N ARG A 178 4.61 -18.95 1.52
CA ARG A 178 6.08 -18.72 1.53
C ARG A 178 6.50 -17.53 2.38
N SER A 179 5.70 -16.46 2.41
CA SER A 179 6.01 -15.30 3.24
C SER A 179 5.92 -15.62 4.72
N TYR A 180 4.96 -16.46 5.14
CA TYR A 180 4.91 -16.99 6.52
C TYR A 180 6.16 -17.80 6.84
N ALA A 181 6.43 -18.85 6.09
CA ALA A 181 7.58 -19.72 6.32
C ALA A 181 8.91 -18.92 6.35
N TYR A 182 9.10 -17.99 5.43
CA TYR A 182 10.30 -17.15 5.39
C TYR A 182 10.42 -16.24 6.62
N THR A 183 9.32 -15.62 7.04
CA THR A 183 9.32 -14.68 8.17
C THR A 183 9.51 -15.42 9.49
N ILE A 184 8.80 -16.53 9.69
CA ILE A 184 8.94 -17.37 10.89
C ILE A 184 10.37 -17.91 10.98
N ARG A 185 10.94 -18.41 9.90
CA ARG A 185 12.34 -18.87 9.89
C ARG A 185 13.28 -17.76 10.36
N LYS A 186 13.10 -16.52 9.91
CA LYS A 186 13.94 -15.39 10.34
C LYS A 186 13.75 -15.04 11.80
N PHE A 187 12.53 -15.18 12.30
CA PHE A 187 12.21 -14.94 13.70
C PHE A 187 12.87 -16.02 14.59
N LEU A 188 12.67 -17.29 14.28
CA LEU A 188 13.22 -18.41 15.05
C LEU A 188 14.76 -18.49 15.00
N ASN A 189 15.39 -18.04 13.91
CA ASN A 189 16.85 -17.94 13.79
C ASN A 189 17.39 -16.55 14.16
N CYS A 190 16.63 -15.74 14.91
CA CYS A 190 17.13 -14.44 15.36
C CYS A 190 18.16 -14.62 16.49
N PRO A 191 19.41 -14.19 16.32
CA PRO A 191 20.44 -14.38 17.34
C PRO A 191 20.09 -13.74 18.67
N ASP A 192 19.41 -12.58 18.63
CA ASP A 192 19.06 -11.81 19.83
C ASP A 192 18.01 -12.53 20.71
N LEU A 193 17.35 -13.57 20.19
CA LEU A 193 16.39 -14.38 20.95
C LEU A 193 17.04 -15.57 21.66
N GLY A 194 18.24 -15.99 21.28
CA GLY A 194 18.94 -17.10 21.90
C GLY A 194 18.20 -18.44 21.80
N LEU A 195 17.28 -18.61 20.84
CA LEU A 195 16.47 -19.82 20.68
C LEU A 195 17.32 -20.97 20.13
N ALA A 196 17.21 -22.13 20.76
CA ALA A 196 17.83 -23.36 20.30
C ALA A 196 16.76 -24.45 20.19
N PHE A 197 16.78 -25.21 19.09
CA PHE A 197 15.84 -26.31 18.83
C PHE A 197 16.59 -27.59 18.59
N PRO A 198 16.04 -28.76 18.99
CA PRO A 198 16.65 -30.08 18.73
C PRO A 198 16.58 -30.51 17.26
N TYR A 199 16.08 -29.61 16.39
CA TYR A 199 15.93 -29.81 14.94
C TYR A 199 16.35 -28.58 14.17
N ASP A 200 16.71 -28.72 12.90
CA ASP A 200 17.05 -27.60 12.03
C ASP A 200 15.79 -26.99 11.37
N VAL A 201 15.40 -25.82 11.88
CA VAL A 201 14.30 -25.01 11.34
C VAL A 201 14.47 -24.71 9.84
N ASN A 202 15.71 -24.57 9.36
CA ASN A 202 15.97 -24.27 7.95
C ASN A 202 15.62 -25.47 7.07
N THR A 203 15.98 -26.66 7.49
CA THR A 203 15.68 -27.90 6.77
C THR A 203 14.18 -28.18 6.72
N LEU A 204 13.47 -28.01 7.84
CA LEU A 204 12.01 -28.18 7.90
C LEU A 204 11.28 -27.27 6.91
N LEU A 205 11.78 -26.05 6.71
CA LEU A 205 11.13 -25.04 5.87
C LEU A 205 11.61 -25.03 4.40
N LEU A 206 12.48 -25.97 4.00
CA LEU A 206 13.01 -26.05 2.62
C LEU A 206 11.90 -26.25 1.58
N GLY A 207 10.88 -27.05 1.86
CA GLY A 207 9.76 -27.31 0.95
C GLY A 207 9.03 -26.02 0.52
N TYR A 208 8.86 -25.09 1.44
CA TYR A 208 8.25 -23.80 1.16
C TYR A 208 9.13 -22.87 0.31
N ARG A 209 10.44 -23.11 0.24
CA ARG A 209 11.40 -22.37 -0.57
C ARG A 209 11.25 -22.67 -2.05
N HIS A 210 10.88 -23.90 -2.38
CA HIS A 210 10.85 -24.43 -3.74
C HIS A 210 9.46 -24.46 -4.39
N MET A 211 8.41 -23.98 -3.69
CA MET A 211 7.09 -23.80 -4.29
C MET A 211 7.19 -22.87 -5.50
N LYS A 212 7.16 -23.45 -6.69
CA LYS A 212 7.29 -22.67 -7.94
C LYS A 212 6.02 -21.86 -8.17
N ASN A 213 6.18 -20.55 -8.37
CA ASN A 213 5.11 -19.73 -8.92
C ASN A 213 5.00 -20.06 -10.40
N GLN A 214 4.08 -20.94 -10.78
CA GLN A 214 3.84 -21.31 -12.19
C GLN A 214 2.93 -20.28 -12.91
N ARG A 215 2.57 -19.16 -12.27
CA ARG A 215 1.80 -18.14 -12.95
C ARG A 215 2.70 -17.44 -13.97
N LEU A 216 2.40 -17.64 -15.24
CA LEU A 216 2.84 -16.74 -16.30
C LEU A 216 2.45 -15.32 -15.91
N GLU A 217 3.40 -14.41 -15.95
CA GLU A 217 3.09 -13.01 -15.67
C GLU A 217 2.11 -12.52 -16.73
N SER A 218 0.97 -12.03 -16.25
CA SER A 218 -0.04 -11.44 -17.12
C SER A 218 0.45 -10.10 -17.63
N TYR A 219 0.35 -9.86 -18.93
CA TYR A 219 0.64 -8.57 -19.55
C TYR A 219 -0.49 -8.19 -20.52
N TYR A 220 -0.48 -6.94 -20.93
CA TYR A 220 -1.36 -6.36 -21.93
C TYR A 220 -0.53 -5.89 -23.11
N THR A 221 -1.03 -6.08 -24.33
CA THR A 221 -0.35 -5.55 -25.53
C THR A 221 -0.37 -4.02 -25.54
N ALA A 222 0.41 -3.41 -26.41
CA ALA A 222 0.43 -1.96 -26.55
C ALA A 222 -0.96 -1.41 -26.93
N GLU A 223 -1.67 -2.13 -27.81
CA GLU A 223 -3.05 -1.83 -28.24
C GLU A 223 -4.03 -1.94 -27.08
N GLU A 224 -3.96 -3.03 -26.28
CA GLU A 224 -4.80 -3.21 -25.09
C GLU A 224 -4.56 -2.08 -24.08
N VAL A 225 -3.29 -1.70 -23.84
CA VAL A 225 -2.96 -0.57 -22.95
C VAL A 225 -3.54 0.73 -23.49
N LYS A 226 -3.46 0.98 -24.81
CA LYS A 226 -4.05 2.16 -25.44
C LYS A 226 -5.56 2.22 -25.22
N VAL A 227 -6.28 1.12 -25.46
CA VAL A 227 -7.73 1.02 -25.24
C VAL A 227 -8.09 1.33 -23.77
N VAL A 228 -7.30 0.84 -22.81
CA VAL A 228 -7.49 1.16 -21.39
C VAL A 228 -7.26 2.66 -21.12
N MET A 229 -6.23 3.26 -21.73
CA MET A 229 -5.95 4.68 -21.57
C MET A 229 -7.06 5.57 -22.18
N ASP A 230 -7.58 5.18 -23.32
CA ASP A 230 -8.68 5.91 -24.01
C ASP A 230 -10.00 5.84 -23.23
N ALA A 231 -10.22 4.79 -22.42
CA ALA A 231 -11.40 4.65 -21.58
C ALA A 231 -11.40 5.58 -20.36
N VAL A 232 -10.27 6.28 -20.06
CA VAL A 232 -10.18 7.18 -18.92
C VAL A 232 -10.93 8.48 -19.21
N ASP A 233 -11.93 8.76 -18.39
CA ASP A 233 -12.69 10.01 -18.48
C ASP A 233 -11.87 11.20 -17.93
N ARG A 234 -11.26 11.95 -18.84
CA ARG A 234 -10.44 13.13 -18.53
C ARG A 234 -11.25 14.42 -18.31
N SER A 235 -12.57 14.36 -18.35
CA SER A 235 -13.40 15.52 -17.98
C SER A 235 -13.42 15.77 -16.47
N THR A 236 -13.14 14.72 -15.68
CA THR A 236 -13.15 14.79 -14.22
C THR A 236 -11.76 15.04 -13.63
N PRO A 237 -11.65 15.76 -12.49
CA PRO A 237 -10.37 15.95 -11.80
C PRO A 237 -9.67 14.63 -11.47
N TRP A 238 -10.46 13.64 -11.06
CA TRP A 238 -9.93 12.32 -10.72
C TRP A 238 -9.43 11.55 -11.95
N GLY A 239 -10.16 11.63 -13.06
CA GLY A 239 -9.73 11.03 -14.31
C GLY A 239 -8.43 11.62 -14.84
N LYS A 240 -8.27 12.96 -14.81
CA LYS A 240 -7.00 13.62 -15.19
C LYS A 240 -5.84 13.14 -14.33
N THR A 241 -6.04 13.01 -13.00
CA THR A 241 -5.02 12.49 -12.08
C THR A 241 -4.61 11.07 -12.42
N ILE A 242 -5.59 10.17 -12.57
CA ILE A 242 -5.32 8.75 -12.88
C ILE A 242 -4.68 8.61 -14.25
N TYR A 243 -5.13 9.38 -15.25
CA TYR A 243 -4.55 9.36 -16.59
C TYR A 243 -3.06 9.73 -16.58
N ALA A 244 -2.69 10.82 -15.89
CA ALA A 244 -1.29 11.23 -15.75
C ALA A 244 -0.45 10.16 -15.02
N MET A 245 -0.98 9.56 -13.96
CA MET A 245 -0.30 8.47 -13.25
C MET A 245 -0.15 7.20 -14.11
N MET A 246 -1.17 6.87 -14.90
CA MET A 246 -1.14 5.71 -15.80
C MET A 246 -0.13 5.91 -16.92
N LEU A 247 -0.02 7.13 -17.49
CA LEU A 247 1.02 7.46 -18.48
C LEU A 247 2.43 7.26 -17.90
N LEU A 248 2.69 7.74 -16.70
CA LEU A 248 3.98 7.53 -16.03
C LEU A 248 4.30 6.04 -15.79
N ALA A 249 3.28 5.21 -15.61
CA ALA A 249 3.46 3.77 -15.44
C ALA A 249 3.62 3.03 -16.77
N CYS A 250 2.85 3.36 -17.82
CA CYS A 250 2.87 2.62 -19.09
C CYS A 250 3.96 3.11 -20.06
N VAL A 251 4.35 4.39 -20.03
CA VAL A 251 5.39 4.93 -20.91
C VAL A 251 6.79 4.78 -20.32
N TYR A 252 6.94 5.05 -19.02
CA TYR A 252 8.25 5.04 -18.34
C TYR A 252 8.43 3.86 -17.39
N GLY A 253 7.41 3.08 -17.17
CA GLY A 253 7.47 1.97 -16.23
C GLY A 253 7.72 2.39 -14.78
N LEU A 254 7.39 3.61 -14.39
CA LEU A 254 7.59 4.06 -13.01
C LEU A 254 6.75 3.25 -12.02
N ARG A 255 7.33 2.92 -10.88
CA ARG A 255 6.58 2.25 -9.81
C ARG A 255 5.61 3.21 -9.15
N VAL A 256 4.51 2.69 -8.62
CA VAL A 256 3.51 3.48 -7.87
C VAL A 256 4.16 4.33 -6.76
N SER A 257 5.18 3.79 -6.09
CA SER A 257 5.93 4.53 -5.05
C SER A 257 6.71 5.72 -5.63
N ASP A 258 7.25 5.56 -6.84
CA ASP A 258 8.03 6.59 -7.50
C ASP A 258 7.10 7.69 -8.04
N ILE A 259 5.95 7.29 -8.61
CA ILE A 259 4.91 8.23 -9.05
C ILE A 259 4.37 9.06 -7.88
N ARG A 260 4.07 8.42 -6.74
CA ARG A 260 3.59 9.15 -5.55
C ARG A 260 4.63 10.10 -4.98
N GLY A 261 5.89 9.70 -5.00
CA GLY A 261 7.00 10.49 -4.49
C GLY A 261 7.54 11.55 -5.47
N LEU A 262 6.96 11.65 -6.67
CA LEU A 262 7.42 12.59 -7.69
C LEU A 262 7.18 14.03 -7.22
N GLN A 263 8.21 14.86 -7.31
CA GLN A 263 8.17 16.27 -6.92
C GLN A 263 8.14 17.20 -8.14
N LEU A 264 7.60 18.41 -7.96
CA LEU A 264 7.52 19.41 -9.03
C LEU A 264 8.91 19.75 -9.61
N LYS A 265 9.94 19.81 -8.75
CA LYS A 265 11.32 20.04 -9.17
C LYS A 265 11.94 18.90 -10.01
N SER A 266 11.31 17.74 -10.04
CA SER A 266 11.72 16.60 -10.88
C SER A 266 11.28 16.73 -12.33
N LEU A 267 10.45 17.72 -12.65
CA LEU A 267 9.91 17.97 -13.98
C LEU A 267 10.70 19.13 -14.62
N HIS A 268 11.61 18.80 -15.52
CA HIS A 268 12.47 19.77 -16.22
C HIS A 268 11.81 20.11 -17.55
N TRP A 269 10.92 21.10 -17.55
CA TRP A 269 10.06 21.42 -18.70
C TRP A 269 10.84 21.92 -19.91
N LYS A 270 11.92 22.69 -19.69
CA LYS A 270 12.75 23.24 -20.78
C LYS A 270 13.57 22.15 -21.46
N GLU A 271 14.15 21.28 -20.67
CA GLU A 271 14.99 20.15 -21.08
C GLU A 271 14.14 18.96 -21.56
N LYS A 272 12.82 19.04 -21.36
CA LYS A 272 11.88 17.94 -21.62
C LYS A 272 12.34 16.62 -20.98
N THR A 273 12.73 16.66 -19.70
CA THR A 273 13.13 15.47 -18.94
C THR A 273 12.43 15.38 -17.58
N ILE A 274 12.35 14.17 -17.07
CA ILE A 274 11.92 13.87 -15.70
C ILE A 274 13.02 13.13 -14.99
N SER A 275 13.44 13.62 -13.83
CA SER A 275 14.51 13.02 -13.04
C SER A 275 14.08 12.70 -11.63
N LEU A 276 14.43 11.52 -11.13
CA LEU A 276 14.10 11.10 -9.77
C LEU A 276 15.02 10.01 -9.24
N TYR A 277 15.12 9.92 -7.91
CA TYR A 277 15.66 8.76 -7.23
C TYR A 277 14.54 7.76 -6.94
N GLN A 278 14.63 6.56 -7.50
CA GLN A 278 13.62 5.52 -7.27
C GLN A 278 13.56 5.13 -5.77
N VAL A 279 12.35 5.12 -5.20
CA VAL A 279 12.13 4.86 -3.76
C VAL A 279 12.63 3.47 -3.32
N LYS A 280 12.47 2.45 -4.19
CA LYS A 280 12.82 1.06 -3.86
C LYS A 280 14.30 0.75 -4.08
N THR A 281 14.87 1.20 -5.19
CA THR A 281 16.24 0.84 -5.62
C THR A 281 17.27 1.91 -5.31
N LYS A 282 16.84 3.11 -4.93
CA LYS A 282 17.69 4.29 -4.69
C LYS A 282 18.52 4.71 -5.90
N ARG A 283 18.19 4.23 -7.09
CA ARG A 283 18.85 4.63 -8.34
C ARG A 283 18.29 5.94 -8.84
N TYR A 284 19.18 6.80 -9.30
CA TYR A 284 18.83 7.96 -10.09
C TYR A 284 18.42 7.48 -11.50
N VAL A 285 17.34 8.04 -12.00
CA VAL A 285 16.90 7.85 -13.39
C VAL A 285 16.52 9.21 -13.95
N GLU A 286 16.89 9.42 -15.22
CA GLU A 286 16.49 10.55 -16.02
C GLU A 286 15.88 10.03 -17.31
N LEU A 287 14.69 10.50 -17.63
CA LEU A 287 13.85 9.97 -18.70
C LEU A 287 13.34 11.14 -19.56
N PRO A 288 13.28 11.01 -20.88
CA PRO A 288 12.73 12.06 -21.74
C PRO A 288 11.21 12.17 -21.52
N LEU A 289 10.69 13.39 -21.35
CA LEU A 289 9.25 13.64 -21.32
C LEU A 289 8.71 13.69 -22.75
N THR A 290 7.79 12.75 -23.05
CA THR A 290 7.03 12.79 -24.30
C THR A 290 6.01 13.93 -24.27
N ASP A 291 5.64 14.46 -25.45
CA ASP A 291 4.67 15.56 -25.52
C ASP A 291 3.32 15.17 -24.89
N GLY A 292 2.85 13.94 -25.12
CA GLY A 292 1.61 13.44 -24.51
C GLY A 292 1.65 13.40 -22.98
N THR A 293 2.79 12.98 -22.39
CA THR A 293 2.98 12.98 -20.93
C THR A 293 3.10 14.41 -20.39
N THR A 294 3.81 15.28 -21.12
CA THR A 294 3.94 16.70 -20.75
C THR A 294 2.58 17.38 -20.69
N LEU A 295 1.74 17.20 -21.71
CA LEU A 295 0.39 17.77 -21.76
C LEU A 295 -0.49 17.24 -20.64
N ALA A 296 -0.45 15.95 -20.35
CA ALA A 296 -1.24 15.34 -19.27
C ALA A 296 -0.80 15.82 -17.88
N LEU A 297 0.50 15.96 -17.64
CA LEU A 297 1.03 16.50 -16.39
C LEU A 297 0.68 17.98 -16.24
N LEU A 298 0.80 18.78 -17.29
CA LEU A 298 0.42 20.20 -17.28
C LEU A 298 -1.08 20.38 -17.04
N ASP A 299 -1.93 19.57 -17.68
CA ASP A 299 -3.39 19.61 -17.47
C ASP A 299 -3.74 19.27 -16.02
N TYR A 300 -3.09 18.23 -15.45
CA TYR A 300 -3.28 17.91 -14.04
C TYR A 300 -2.80 19.05 -13.11
N ILE A 301 -1.58 19.54 -13.32
CA ILE A 301 -0.98 20.54 -12.42
C ILE A 301 -1.75 21.85 -12.45
N LYS A 302 -2.16 22.33 -13.64
CA LYS A 302 -2.85 23.62 -13.79
C LYS A 302 -4.33 23.57 -13.41
N ASN A 303 -5.02 22.45 -13.70
CA ASN A 303 -6.48 22.40 -13.64
C ASN A 303 -7.02 21.52 -12.50
N VAL A 304 -6.17 20.74 -11.83
CA VAL A 304 -6.65 19.74 -10.87
C VAL A 304 -5.86 19.73 -9.55
N ARG A 305 -4.53 19.92 -9.62
CA ARG A 305 -3.70 19.92 -8.42
C ARG A 305 -4.15 21.04 -7.49
N PRO A 306 -4.48 20.73 -6.21
CA PRO A 306 -4.82 21.78 -5.24
C PRO A 306 -3.64 22.73 -5.02
N GLU A 307 -3.93 24.00 -4.74
CA GLU A 307 -2.92 24.93 -4.23
C GLU A 307 -2.36 24.41 -2.90
N SER A 308 -1.07 24.28 -2.84
CA SER A 308 -0.36 23.74 -1.66
C SER A 308 1.14 24.00 -1.80
N ASP A 309 1.80 24.30 -0.69
CA ASP A 309 3.26 24.42 -0.59
C ASP A 309 3.96 23.06 -0.62
N ASP A 310 3.22 21.96 -0.57
CA ASP A 310 3.77 20.62 -0.66
C ASP A 310 4.44 20.40 -2.03
N PRO A 311 5.72 19.97 -2.08
CA PRO A 311 6.47 19.87 -3.32
C PRO A 311 6.05 18.69 -4.22
N HIS A 312 5.21 17.76 -3.75
CA HIS A 312 4.81 16.61 -4.55
C HIS A 312 3.91 16.99 -5.71
N VAL A 313 4.08 16.33 -6.85
CA VAL A 313 3.23 16.53 -8.03
C VAL A 313 1.81 16.09 -7.70
N PHE A 314 1.63 14.88 -7.18
CA PHE A 314 0.30 14.31 -6.95
C PHE A 314 -0.14 14.45 -5.51
N LEU A 315 -1.16 15.28 -5.31
CA LEU A 315 -1.80 15.53 -4.02
C LEU A 315 -3.24 15.01 -4.01
N ARG A 316 -3.75 14.74 -2.81
CA ARG A 316 -5.16 14.42 -2.64
C ARG A 316 -6.01 15.63 -2.97
N HIS A 317 -7.15 15.39 -3.59
CA HIS A 317 -8.11 16.45 -3.96
C HIS A 317 -8.97 16.94 -2.78
N ARG A 318 -8.77 16.36 -1.59
CA ARG A 318 -9.50 16.71 -0.36
C ARG A 318 -8.53 17.12 0.72
N ARG A 319 -8.92 18.09 1.52
CA ARG A 319 -8.13 18.50 2.69
C ARG A 319 -7.92 17.34 3.66
N PRO A 320 -6.77 17.28 4.34
CA PRO A 320 -5.59 18.08 4.04
C PRO A 320 -4.96 17.64 2.70
N TYR A 321 -4.54 18.60 1.86
CA TYR A 321 -3.98 18.37 0.53
C TYR A 321 -2.56 17.79 0.60
N ILE A 322 -2.46 16.61 1.22
CA ILE A 322 -1.20 15.89 1.43
C ILE A 322 -0.92 14.93 0.27
N PRO A 323 0.34 14.52 0.09
CA PRO A 323 0.71 13.52 -0.90
C PRO A 323 -0.02 12.20 -0.70
N TYR A 324 -0.24 11.48 -1.79
CA TYR A 324 -0.75 10.13 -1.71
C TYR A 324 0.23 9.19 -1.01
N SER A 325 -0.26 8.34 -0.14
CA SER A 325 0.52 7.39 0.64
C SER A 325 0.37 5.94 0.14
N SER A 326 1.10 5.01 0.75
CA SER A 326 0.97 3.57 0.47
C SER A 326 -0.44 3.01 0.69
N ASN A 327 -1.23 3.67 1.54
CA ASN A 327 -2.60 3.25 1.85
C ASN A 327 -3.64 3.77 0.85
N ASP A 328 -3.25 4.67 -0.06
CA ASP A 328 -4.14 5.14 -1.11
C ASP A 328 -4.23 4.09 -2.21
N ASN A 329 -5.41 3.53 -2.36
CA ASN A 329 -5.64 2.41 -3.27
C ASN A 329 -5.92 2.90 -4.70
N PHE A 330 -4.86 3.16 -5.46
CA PHE A 330 -4.99 3.43 -6.90
C PHE A 330 -5.38 2.19 -7.70
N SER A 331 -5.08 0.99 -7.17
CA SER A 331 -5.36 -0.25 -7.89
C SER A 331 -6.84 -0.42 -8.20
N SER A 332 -7.73 -0.08 -7.27
CA SER A 332 -9.18 -0.16 -7.49
C SER A 332 -9.66 0.78 -8.60
N LYS A 333 -9.07 1.98 -8.67
CA LYS A 333 -9.43 2.97 -9.68
C LYS A 333 -8.90 2.62 -11.07
N VAL A 334 -7.65 2.18 -11.14
CA VAL A 334 -7.08 1.69 -12.40
C VAL A 334 -7.81 0.43 -12.87
N SER A 335 -8.13 -0.52 -11.95
CA SER A 335 -8.94 -1.70 -12.25
C SER A 335 -10.32 -1.36 -12.81
N TYR A 336 -10.94 -0.28 -12.33
CA TYR A 336 -12.20 0.21 -12.89
C TYR A 336 -12.06 0.55 -14.39
N TYR A 337 -10.99 1.25 -14.78
CA TYR A 337 -10.76 1.61 -16.19
C TYR A 337 -10.39 0.40 -17.06
N PHE A 338 -9.66 -0.57 -16.53
CA PHE A 338 -9.46 -1.86 -17.22
C PHE A 338 -10.79 -2.55 -17.52
N LYS A 339 -11.69 -2.60 -16.54
CA LYS A 339 -13.04 -3.18 -16.75
C LYS A 339 -13.88 -2.35 -17.73
N LYS A 340 -13.86 -1.03 -17.58
CA LYS A 340 -14.63 -0.11 -18.43
C LYS A 340 -14.17 -0.16 -19.89
N SER A 341 -12.89 -0.41 -20.15
CA SER A 341 -12.32 -0.47 -21.50
C SER A 341 -12.76 -1.70 -22.31
N GLY A 342 -13.33 -2.73 -21.66
CA GLY A 342 -13.70 -3.98 -22.33
C GLY A 342 -12.52 -4.91 -22.62
N VAL A 343 -11.29 -4.55 -22.27
CA VAL A 343 -10.11 -5.41 -22.44
C VAL A 343 -10.23 -6.65 -21.55
N ASN A 344 -9.87 -7.82 -22.10
CA ASN A 344 -9.93 -9.07 -21.34
C ASN A 344 -8.97 -9.06 -20.13
N THR A 345 -9.54 -9.03 -18.94
CA THR A 345 -8.83 -9.03 -17.66
C THR A 345 -8.83 -10.37 -16.95
N ASN A 346 -9.46 -11.41 -17.51
CA ASN A 346 -9.58 -12.72 -16.88
C ASN A 346 -8.22 -13.37 -16.66
N GLY A 347 -7.91 -13.74 -15.42
CA GLY A 347 -6.62 -14.30 -15.04
C GLY A 347 -5.44 -13.33 -15.07
N LYS A 348 -5.64 -12.07 -15.48
CA LYS A 348 -4.60 -11.05 -15.55
C LYS A 348 -4.66 -10.11 -14.34
N HIS A 349 -3.50 -9.69 -13.84
CA HIS A 349 -3.43 -8.59 -12.90
C HIS A 349 -3.71 -7.26 -13.62
N HIS A 350 -4.45 -6.36 -12.97
CA HIS A 350 -4.83 -5.07 -13.55
C HIS A 350 -4.64 -3.94 -12.54
N GLY A 351 -3.73 -3.02 -12.86
CA GLY A 351 -3.31 -1.90 -12.03
C GLY A 351 -2.07 -1.22 -12.59
N LEU A 352 -1.56 -0.18 -11.93
CA LEU A 352 -0.35 0.53 -12.37
C LEU A 352 0.87 -0.41 -12.51
N HIS A 353 0.97 -1.41 -11.64
CA HIS A 353 2.08 -2.36 -11.71
C HIS A 353 1.98 -3.26 -12.94
N SER A 354 0.77 -3.65 -13.35
CA SER A 354 0.54 -4.41 -14.59
C SER A 354 0.94 -3.61 -15.83
N MET A 355 0.72 -2.30 -15.85
CA MET A 355 1.16 -1.44 -16.95
C MET A 355 2.69 -1.44 -17.11
N ARG A 356 3.40 -1.33 -15.97
CA ARG A 356 4.85 -1.45 -15.97
C ARG A 356 5.32 -2.83 -16.46
N HIS A 357 4.65 -3.92 -16.03
CA HIS A 357 4.93 -5.27 -16.52
C HIS A 357 4.68 -5.39 -18.02
N SER A 358 3.56 -4.83 -18.49
CA SER A 358 3.22 -4.81 -19.93
C SER A 358 4.28 -4.09 -20.75
N LEU A 359 4.73 -2.91 -20.30
CA LEU A 359 5.83 -2.20 -20.96
C LEU A 359 7.08 -3.08 -21.08
N ALA A 360 7.51 -3.69 -19.98
CA ALA A 360 8.70 -4.54 -19.98
C ALA A 360 8.57 -5.75 -20.92
N THR A 361 7.39 -6.39 -20.92
CA THR A 361 7.13 -7.56 -21.79
C THR A 361 7.04 -7.14 -23.27
N ASN A 362 6.39 -6.02 -23.59
CA ASN A 362 6.27 -5.52 -24.95
C ASN A 362 7.65 -5.13 -25.51
N LEU A 363 8.47 -4.39 -24.74
CA LEU A 363 9.84 -4.06 -25.12
C LEU A 363 10.70 -5.31 -25.39
N LEU A 364 10.55 -6.35 -24.57
CA LEU A 364 11.27 -7.61 -24.80
C LEU A 364 10.81 -8.28 -26.11
N ARG A 365 9.50 -8.31 -26.37
CA ARG A 365 8.93 -8.90 -27.60
C ARG A 365 9.33 -8.13 -28.86
N GLU A 366 9.58 -6.84 -28.74
CA GLU A 366 10.11 -5.98 -29.81
C GLU A 366 11.63 -6.12 -29.99
N GLY A 367 12.28 -7.02 -29.24
CA GLY A 367 13.70 -7.31 -29.38
C GLY A 367 14.62 -6.40 -28.54
N THR A 368 14.07 -5.59 -27.62
CA THR A 368 14.91 -4.76 -26.76
C THR A 368 15.73 -5.65 -25.82
N ALA A 369 17.05 -5.43 -25.80
CA ALA A 369 17.96 -6.19 -24.95
C ALA A 369 17.57 -6.09 -23.47
N VAL A 370 17.66 -7.22 -22.73
CA VAL A 370 17.28 -7.34 -21.31
C VAL A 370 17.98 -6.29 -20.43
N ASN A 371 19.24 -5.98 -20.73
CA ASN A 371 20.00 -4.94 -20.02
C ASN A 371 19.40 -3.55 -20.25
N GLY A 372 18.94 -3.26 -21.47
CA GLY A 372 18.23 -2.02 -21.79
C GLY A 372 16.93 -1.88 -21.02
N ILE A 373 16.12 -2.95 -21.00
CA ILE A 373 14.89 -3.00 -20.21
C ILE A 373 15.17 -2.81 -18.71
N ALA A 374 16.20 -3.47 -18.18
CA ALA A 374 16.63 -3.33 -16.79
C ALA A 374 17.04 -1.89 -16.44
N SER A 375 17.72 -1.21 -17.38
CA SER A 375 18.12 0.19 -17.25
C SER A 375 16.93 1.13 -17.25
N ILE A 376 16.02 1.01 -18.24
CA ILE A 376 14.79 1.82 -18.36
C ILE A 376 13.94 1.68 -17.09
N LEU A 377 13.78 0.46 -16.59
CA LEU A 377 12.99 0.20 -15.40
C LEU A 377 13.73 0.51 -14.09
N GLY A 378 15.02 0.82 -14.13
CA GLY A 378 15.84 1.05 -12.92
C GLY A 378 15.90 -0.20 -12.03
N HIS A 379 16.13 -1.38 -12.62
CA HIS A 379 16.33 -2.61 -11.87
C HIS A 379 17.74 -2.65 -11.25
N SER A 380 17.84 -2.97 -9.96
CA SER A 380 19.11 -3.12 -9.26
C SER A 380 19.85 -4.43 -9.61
N SER A 381 19.12 -5.40 -10.21
CA SER A 381 19.65 -6.69 -10.61
C SER A 381 18.89 -7.22 -11.81
N ILE A 382 19.59 -7.85 -12.74
CA ILE A 382 19.02 -8.60 -13.89
C ILE A 382 18.03 -9.67 -13.41
N LYS A 383 18.24 -10.21 -12.21
CA LYS A 383 17.27 -11.16 -11.58
C LYS A 383 15.84 -10.57 -11.50
N SER A 384 15.70 -9.26 -11.38
CA SER A 384 14.39 -8.58 -11.37
C SER A 384 13.73 -8.51 -12.75
N THR A 385 14.49 -8.78 -13.83
CA THR A 385 14.00 -8.81 -15.21
C THR A 385 13.70 -10.25 -15.66
N LYS A 386 14.18 -11.27 -14.94
CA LYS A 386 13.93 -12.69 -15.24
C LYS A 386 12.46 -13.06 -15.49
N PRO A 387 11.46 -12.54 -14.73
CA PRO A 387 10.06 -12.87 -14.99
C PRO A 387 9.62 -12.54 -16.42
N TYR A 388 10.12 -11.46 -17.00
CA TYR A 388 9.75 -11.06 -18.37
C TYR A 388 10.36 -11.98 -19.43
N ILE A 389 11.54 -12.54 -19.19
CA ILE A 389 12.20 -13.51 -20.08
C ILE A 389 11.35 -14.79 -20.17
N TRP A 390 10.77 -15.24 -19.05
CA TRP A 390 9.93 -16.45 -19.02
C TRP A 390 8.58 -16.27 -19.74
N SER A 391 8.11 -15.03 -19.93
CA SER A 391 6.89 -14.75 -20.67
C SER A 391 7.09 -14.78 -22.20
N ASP A 392 8.35 -14.77 -22.65
CA ASP A 392 8.68 -14.83 -24.08
C ASP A 392 8.97 -16.27 -24.56
N ILE A 393 7.91 -17.08 -24.56
CA ILE A 393 7.96 -18.49 -24.96
C ILE A 393 8.48 -18.68 -26.41
N LYS A 394 8.27 -17.68 -27.29
CA LYS A 394 8.68 -17.77 -28.69
C LYS A 394 10.19 -17.77 -28.83
N HIS A 395 10.90 -16.86 -28.17
CA HIS A 395 12.36 -16.82 -28.18
C HIS A 395 12.98 -18.00 -27.41
N LEU A 396 12.36 -18.44 -26.31
CA LEU A 396 12.81 -19.64 -25.59
C LEU A 396 12.71 -20.91 -26.43
N LYS A 397 11.66 -21.05 -27.26
CA LYS A 397 11.53 -22.18 -28.18
C LYS A 397 12.57 -22.14 -29.29
N MET A 398 12.93 -20.96 -29.80
CA MET A 398 14.00 -20.81 -30.80
C MET A 398 15.36 -21.23 -30.24
N CYS A 399 15.68 -20.84 -29.00
CA CYS A 399 16.90 -21.30 -28.31
C CYS A 399 16.91 -22.81 -28.03
N ALA A 400 15.75 -23.42 -27.71
CA ALA A 400 15.64 -24.86 -27.49
C ALA A 400 15.83 -25.69 -28.76
N LEU A 401 15.41 -25.16 -29.92
CA LEU A 401 15.60 -25.81 -31.23
C LEU A 401 17.07 -25.81 -31.69
N GLU A 402 17.88 -24.84 -31.26
CA GLU A 402 19.32 -24.83 -31.56
C GLU A 402 20.12 -25.90 -30.78
N VAL A 403 19.61 -26.37 -29.62
CA VAL A 403 20.27 -27.41 -28.83
C VAL A 403 20.03 -28.80 -29.41
N ASP A 404 18.87 -29.05 -30.00
CA ASP A 404 18.55 -30.34 -30.62
C ASP A 404 19.34 -30.67 -31.88
N SER A 405 19.98 -29.67 -32.52
CA SER A 405 20.82 -29.85 -33.68
C SER A 405 22.24 -30.38 -33.38
N TYR A 406 22.62 -30.44 -32.08
CA TYR A 406 23.93 -30.98 -31.63
C TYR A 406 23.90 -32.42 -31.10
N GLY A 407 22.72 -33.06 -31.13
CA GLY A 407 22.51 -34.40 -30.53
C GLY A 407 22.51 -35.58 -31.54
N SER A 408 22.90 -35.39 -32.80
CA SER A 408 22.98 -36.49 -33.77
C SER A 408 24.36 -36.54 -34.46
N ARG A 409 25.33 -37.08 -33.76
CA ARG A 409 26.49 -37.80 -34.32
C ARG A 409 26.94 -38.91 -33.38
#